data_33685103b41a73aca494089baad8ee1f
#
_entry.id   33685103b41a73aca494089baad8ee1f
#
_cell.length_a   1.000
_cell.length_b   1.000
_cell.length_c   1.000
_cell.angle_alpha   90.00
_cell.angle_beta   90.00
_cell.angle_gamma   90.00
#
_symmetry.space_group_name_H-M   'P 1'
#
loop_
_entity.id
_entity.type
_entity.pdbx_description
1 polymer ?
#
loop_
_entity_poly.entity_id
_entity_poly.type
_entity_poly.pdbx_seq_one_letter_code
_entity_poly.pdbx_strand_id
1 'polypeptide(L)'
;SDPMTVTVTYESQAEDTVSMEGWLVRTEEPLPAQSGTVSRQVQEGQRVAAGQTVATVYSDDSALQTVSQIETLELQLQQLQFALTSYLDPDAALKLDTSITGDILALRQTLSGGDYSAAESDLAQLKAAVLKRDHSYTSQEDIQAEIKSVESDIQSQKAKLSGAKAVTAKASGTYSAVCDGYESVLTEEFLEELTPSKLDGARAAEEQSNVGKLIYGDTWCYAVVLPEEQAAELKTMGSINVRLAKGFDQTIR
;
A
#
# COMPACT_ATOMS: atom_id res chain seq x y z
N SER A 1 -18.26 6.76 8.07
CA SER A 1 -18.18 5.89 6.89
C SER A 1 -19.57 5.39 6.55
N ASP A 2 -19.95 5.46 5.28
CA ASP A 2 -21.22 4.91 4.84
C ASP A 2 -21.15 3.39 4.83
N PRO A 3 -22.21 2.69 5.24
CA PRO A 3 -22.27 1.25 5.11
C PRO A 3 -22.04 0.85 3.64
N MET A 4 -21.28 -0.20 3.41
CA MET A 4 -21.03 -0.70 2.07
C MET A 4 -22.34 -1.29 1.52
N THR A 5 -22.91 -0.65 0.51
CA THR A 5 -24.11 -1.15 -0.16
C THR A 5 -23.71 -2.33 -1.04
N VAL A 6 -24.25 -3.51 -0.77
CA VAL A 6 -24.06 -4.71 -1.56
C VAL A 6 -25.35 -5.04 -2.28
N THR A 7 -25.27 -5.24 -3.59
CA THR A 7 -26.37 -5.77 -4.37
C THR A 7 -26.22 -7.27 -4.46
N VAL A 8 -27.12 -8.00 -3.84
CA VAL A 8 -27.21 -9.46 -3.98
C VAL A 8 -28.15 -9.75 -5.15
N THR A 9 -27.58 -10.36 -6.18
CA THR A 9 -28.35 -10.84 -7.33
C THR A 9 -28.54 -12.34 -7.17
N TYR A 10 -29.76 -12.79 -7.06
CA TYR A 10 -30.06 -14.23 -7.18
C TYR A 10 -30.83 -14.48 -8.49
N GLU A 11 -30.44 -15.53 -9.18
CA GLU A 11 -31.20 -16.02 -10.33
C GLU A 11 -32.38 -16.82 -9.82
N SER A 12 -33.54 -16.21 -9.77
CA SER A 12 -34.80 -16.90 -9.92
C SER A 12 -35.16 -16.89 -11.41
N GLN A 13 -36.04 -17.77 -11.89
CA GLN A 13 -36.40 -17.90 -13.30
C GLN A 13 -36.97 -16.62 -13.98
N ALA A 14 -37.04 -15.52 -13.27
CA ALA A 14 -37.11 -14.14 -13.73
C ALA A 14 -35.95 -13.42 -13.09
N GLU A 15 -35.11 -12.72 -13.84
CA GLU A 15 -33.91 -11.96 -13.38
C GLU A 15 -34.27 -10.89 -12.31
N ASP A 16 -34.72 -11.31 -11.14
CA ASP A 16 -35.04 -10.40 -10.03
C ASP A 16 -33.75 -10.11 -9.25
N THR A 17 -33.25 -8.91 -9.45
CA THR A 17 -32.14 -8.36 -8.68
C THR A 17 -32.70 -7.66 -7.44
N VAL A 18 -32.32 -8.11 -6.25
CA VAL A 18 -32.66 -7.45 -4.98
C VAL A 18 -31.43 -6.72 -4.47
N SER A 19 -31.57 -5.41 -4.25
CA SER A 19 -30.53 -4.59 -3.61
C SER A 19 -30.69 -4.63 -2.10
N MET A 20 -29.62 -4.93 -1.39
CA MET A 20 -29.61 -5.04 0.07
C MET A 20 -28.44 -4.27 0.64
N GLU A 21 -28.65 -3.62 1.77
CA GLU A 21 -27.56 -3.02 2.56
C GLU A 21 -27.18 -3.98 3.68
N GLY A 22 -25.88 -4.18 3.86
CA GLY A 22 -25.37 -5.07 4.86
C GLY A 22 -23.88 -4.85 5.13
N TRP A 23 -23.31 -5.69 5.95
CA TRP A 23 -21.97 -5.58 6.46
C TRP A 23 -21.07 -6.65 5.85
N LEU A 24 -19.94 -6.23 5.30
CA LEU A 24 -18.88 -7.15 4.91
C LEU A 24 -18.00 -7.40 6.14
N VAL A 25 -17.95 -8.66 6.57
CA VAL A 25 -17.16 -9.09 7.73
C VAL A 25 -15.99 -9.93 7.25
N ARG A 26 -14.80 -9.55 7.66
CA ARG A 26 -13.54 -10.26 7.38
C ARG A 26 -12.74 -10.33 8.67
N THR A 27 -11.79 -11.26 8.73
CA THR A 27 -10.81 -11.27 9.81
C THR A 27 -9.84 -10.10 9.61
N GLU A 28 -10.00 -9.05 10.38
CA GLU A 28 -9.22 -7.81 10.28
C GLU A 28 -8.61 -7.45 11.63
N GLU A 29 -7.40 -6.91 11.61
CA GLU A 29 -6.73 -6.38 12.80
C GLU A 29 -6.28 -4.95 12.53
N PRO A 30 -6.85 -3.94 13.22
CA PRO A 30 -6.36 -2.58 13.13
C PRO A 30 -4.96 -2.49 13.75
N LEU A 31 -4.06 -1.82 13.05
CA LEU A 31 -2.75 -1.51 13.60
C LEU A 31 -2.91 -0.43 14.68
N PRO A 32 -2.09 -0.43 15.76
CA PRO A 32 -2.24 0.54 16.83
C PRO A 32 -2.15 1.97 16.32
N ALA A 33 -3.09 2.82 16.73
CA ALA A 33 -3.06 4.24 16.44
C ALA A 33 -1.78 4.88 16.98
N GLN A 34 -1.21 5.79 16.25
CA GLN A 34 0.07 6.43 16.55
C GLN A 34 -0.10 7.94 16.70
N SER A 35 0.58 8.50 17.69
CA SER A 35 0.79 9.94 17.78
C SER A 35 2.02 10.34 16.96
N GLY A 36 1.90 11.41 16.17
CA GLY A 36 2.95 11.87 15.27
C GLY A 36 2.63 11.65 13.80
N THR A 37 3.62 11.86 12.96
CA THR A 37 3.48 11.77 11.51
C THR A 37 3.73 10.35 11.04
N VAL A 38 2.71 9.72 10.45
CA VAL A 38 2.77 8.36 9.95
C VAL A 38 3.19 8.36 8.47
N SER A 39 4.33 7.73 8.19
CA SER A 39 4.81 7.47 6.83
C SER A 39 4.60 5.99 6.50
N ARG A 40 3.67 5.70 5.62
CA ARG A 40 3.35 4.33 5.19
C ARG A 40 4.44 3.81 4.26
N GLN A 41 4.92 2.58 4.52
CA GLN A 41 5.98 1.92 3.75
C GLN A 41 5.42 0.85 2.79
N VAL A 42 4.11 0.65 2.82
CA VAL A 42 3.40 -0.35 2.04
C VAL A 42 2.21 0.29 1.33
N GLN A 43 1.81 -0.30 0.22
CA GLN A 43 0.69 0.17 -0.59
C GLN A 43 -0.61 -0.55 -0.24
N GLU A 44 -1.75 0.05 -0.59
CA GLU A 44 -3.07 -0.57 -0.46
C GLU A 44 -3.10 -1.91 -1.21
N GLY A 45 -3.63 -2.94 -0.55
CA GLY A 45 -3.70 -4.29 -1.10
C GLY A 45 -2.39 -5.07 -1.11
N GLN A 46 -1.29 -4.50 -0.63
CA GLN A 46 0.00 -5.18 -0.60
C GLN A 46 0.01 -6.31 0.44
N ARG A 47 0.53 -7.47 0.04
CA ARG A 47 0.80 -8.57 0.94
C ARG A 47 2.02 -8.25 1.80
N VAL A 48 1.91 -8.42 3.11
CA VAL A 48 2.99 -8.19 4.07
C VAL A 48 3.29 -9.47 4.85
N ALA A 49 4.55 -9.64 5.21
CA ALA A 49 5.01 -10.75 6.04
C ALA A 49 4.98 -10.36 7.53
N ALA A 50 4.93 -11.35 8.41
CA ALA A 50 5.12 -11.13 9.83
C ALA A 50 6.48 -10.47 10.10
N GLY A 51 6.51 -9.43 10.93
CA GLY A 51 7.70 -8.63 11.24
C GLY A 51 8.05 -7.55 10.20
N GLN A 52 7.39 -7.51 9.05
CA GLN A 52 7.61 -6.47 8.05
C GLN A 52 7.14 -5.11 8.57
N THR A 53 7.95 -4.07 8.36
CA THR A 53 7.57 -2.69 8.66
C THR A 53 6.50 -2.22 7.68
N VAL A 54 5.38 -1.77 8.20
CA VAL A 54 4.24 -1.24 7.42
C VAL A 54 4.19 0.28 7.42
N ALA A 55 4.70 0.90 8.48
CA ALA A 55 4.81 2.35 8.59
C ALA A 55 5.97 2.74 9.51
N THR A 56 6.47 3.95 9.31
CA THR A 56 7.38 4.62 10.23
C THR A 56 6.70 5.86 10.80
N VAL A 57 6.79 6.05 12.09
CA VAL A 57 6.18 7.16 12.82
C VAL A 57 7.26 8.13 13.26
N TYR A 58 7.14 9.38 12.85
CA TYR A 58 8.04 10.48 13.18
C TYR A 58 7.39 11.41 14.20
N SER A 59 8.21 12.20 14.89
CA SER A 59 7.73 13.16 15.90
C SER A 59 6.88 14.28 15.29
N ASP A 60 7.19 14.70 14.08
CA ASP A 60 6.53 15.80 13.38
C ASP A 60 6.70 15.71 11.86
N ASP A 61 6.02 16.61 11.14
CA ASP A 61 6.01 16.64 9.67
C ASP A 61 7.35 17.07 9.06
N SER A 62 8.21 17.74 9.81
CA SER A 62 9.54 18.16 9.32
C SER A 62 10.42 16.95 9.01
N ALA A 63 10.16 15.82 9.66
CA ALA A 63 10.84 14.56 9.39
C ALA A 63 10.63 14.06 7.97
N LEU A 64 9.48 14.35 7.34
CA LEU A 64 9.23 13.95 5.94
C LEU A 64 10.15 14.70 4.97
N GLN A 65 10.46 15.97 5.24
CA GLN A 65 11.44 16.72 4.47
C GLN A 65 12.84 16.15 4.65
N THR A 66 13.19 15.77 5.89
CA THR A 66 14.47 15.11 6.19
C THR A 66 14.60 13.78 5.45
N VAL A 67 13.54 12.97 5.42
CA VAL A 67 13.50 11.71 4.63
C VAL A 67 13.73 11.99 3.15
N SER A 68 13.04 12.97 2.58
CA SER A 68 13.22 13.35 1.17
C SER A 68 14.64 13.86 0.88
N GLN A 69 15.26 14.58 1.79
CA GLN A 69 16.66 15.00 1.67
C GLN A 69 17.62 13.81 1.69
N ILE A 70 17.38 12.84 2.59
CA ILE A 70 18.17 11.60 2.63
C ILE A 70 18.07 10.84 1.30
N GLU A 71 16.86 10.67 0.76
CA GLU A 71 16.67 10.00 -0.53
C GLU A 71 17.42 10.71 -1.67
N THR A 72 17.40 12.04 -1.68
CA THR A 72 18.17 12.85 -2.66
C THR A 72 19.67 12.63 -2.50
N LEU A 73 20.18 12.63 -1.27
CA LEU A 73 21.61 12.40 -0.99
C LEU A 73 22.02 10.96 -1.32
N GLU A 74 21.18 9.97 -1.03
CA GLU A 74 21.43 8.57 -1.38
C GLU A 74 21.49 8.38 -2.91
N LEU A 75 20.64 9.08 -3.66
CA LEU A 75 20.69 9.09 -5.12
C LEU A 75 22.00 9.74 -5.61
N GLN A 76 22.40 10.87 -5.03
CA GLN A 76 23.69 11.54 -5.34
C GLN A 76 24.88 10.60 -5.02
N LEU A 77 24.85 9.90 -3.90
CA LEU A 77 25.88 8.92 -3.54
C LEU A 77 25.99 7.81 -4.58
N GLN A 78 24.86 7.26 -5.05
CA GLN A 78 24.87 6.27 -6.12
C GLN A 78 25.48 6.80 -7.42
N GLN A 79 25.21 8.05 -7.78
CA GLN A 79 25.79 8.71 -8.95
C GLN A 79 27.31 8.84 -8.83
N LEU A 80 27.80 9.26 -7.66
CA LEU A 80 29.21 9.40 -7.36
C LEU A 80 29.94 8.05 -7.38
N GLN A 81 29.35 7.02 -6.77
CA GLN A 81 29.89 5.66 -6.80
C GLN A 81 29.97 5.11 -8.22
N PHE A 82 28.96 5.40 -9.05
CA PHE A 82 28.99 5.04 -10.46
C PHE A 82 30.10 5.83 -11.21
N ALA A 83 30.22 7.14 -10.97
CA ALA A 83 31.27 7.97 -11.57
C ALA A 83 32.65 7.45 -11.22
N LEU A 84 32.90 7.04 -9.98
CA LEU A 84 34.15 6.41 -9.55
C LEU A 84 34.40 5.09 -10.30
N THR A 85 33.38 4.25 -10.42
CA THR A 85 33.46 2.98 -11.17
C THR A 85 33.78 3.23 -12.64
N SER A 86 33.12 4.22 -13.27
CA SER A 86 33.34 4.58 -14.68
C SER A 86 34.72 5.18 -14.91
N TYR A 87 35.27 5.90 -13.92
CA TYR A 87 36.64 6.40 -13.99
C TYR A 87 37.66 5.27 -14.00
N LEU A 88 37.42 4.21 -13.23
CA LEU A 88 38.28 3.03 -13.14
C LEU A 88 38.03 2.01 -14.27
N ASP A 89 36.85 1.99 -14.86
CA ASP A 89 36.42 1.07 -15.92
C ASP A 89 35.63 1.82 -17.00
N PRO A 90 36.23 2.26 -18.09
CA PRO A 90 35.54 2.96 -19.18
C PRO A 90 34.42 2.16 -19.84
N ASP A 91 34.44 0.82 -19.78
CA ASP A 91 33.37 -0.02 -20.33
C ASP A 91 32.08 0.10 -19.55
N ALA A 92 32.15 0.52 -18.30
CA ALA A 92 30.95 0.78 -17.48
C ALA A 92 30.06 1.93 -18.03
N ALA A 93 30.69 2.95 -18.65
CA ALA A 93 30.00 4.05 -19.30
C ALA A 93 29.18 3.59 -20.52
N LEU A 94 29.76 2.69 -21.33
CA LEU A 94 29.06 2.09 -22.49
C LEU A 94 27.88 1.24 -22.07
N LYS A 95 28.01 0.46 -20.99
CA LYS A 95 26.88 -0.33 -20.42
C LYS A 95 25.75 0.57 -19.94
N LEU A 96 26.06 1.73 -19.34
CA LEU A 96 25.05 2.68 -18.90
C LEU A 96 24.30 3.30 -20.09
N ASP A 97 24.99 3.67 -21.18
CA ASP A 97 24.32 4.19 -22.38
C ASP A 97 23.33 3.18 -22.97
N THR A 98 23.69 1.90 -22.96
CA THR A 98 22.79 0.81 -23.39
C THR A 98 21.60 0.67 -22.45
N SER A 99 21.83 0.77 -21.14
CA SER A 99 20.76 0.73 -20.13
C SER A 99 19.79 1.90 -20.27
N ILE A 100 20.29 3.12 -20.43
CA ILE A 100 19.47 4.33 -20.65
C ILE A 100 18.57 4.16 -21.88
N THR A 101 19.11 3.64 -22.97
CA THR A 101 18.32 3.36 -24.17
C THR A 101 17.19 2.36 -23.89
N GLY A 102 17.50 1.30 -23.14
CA GLY A 102 16.51 0.30 -22.71
C GLY A 102 15.42 0.91 -21.82
N ASP A 103 15.79 1.75 -20.87
CA ASP A 103 14.85 2.42 -19.94
C ASP A 103 13.91 3.38 -20.70
N ILE A 104 14.42 4.09 -21.72
CA ILE A 104 13.59 4.95 -22.59
C ILE A 104 12.54 4.11 -23.34
N LEU A 105 12.93 2.95 -23.87
CA LEU A 105 12.02 2.06 -24.57
C LEU A 105 10.97 1.47 -23.62
N ALA A 106 11.36 1.05 -22.42
CA ALA A 106 10.46 0.54 -21.38
C ALA A 106 9.42 1.59 -20.99
N LEU A 107 9.86 2.81 -20.67
CA LEU A 107 8.97 3.93 -20.34
C LEU A 107 7.97 4.22 -21.46
N ARG A 108 8.42 4.20 -22.71
CA ARG A 108 7.54 4.41 -23.86
C ARG A 108 6.47 3.32 -23.97
N GLN A 109 6.83 2.05 -23.74
CA GLN A 109 5.88 0.93 -23.75
C GLN A 109 4.85 1.06 -22.64
N THR A 110 5.30 1.39 -21.42
CA THR A 110 4.43 1.56 -20.24
C THR A 110 3.42 2.69 -20.45
N LEU A 111 3.88 3.83 -20.98
CA LEU A 111 3.01 4.96 -21.30
C LEU A 111 1.99 4.60 -22.40
N SER A 112 2.41 3.86 -23.42
CA SER A 112 1.52 3.41 -24.51
C SER A 112 0.48 2.39 -24.02
N GLY A 113 0.80 1.61 -23.00
CA GLY A 113 -0.09 0.65 -22.35
C GLY A 113 -1.07 1.28 -21.34
N GLY A 114 -0.92 2.57 -21.02
CA GLY A 114 -1.79 3.29 -20.06
C GLY A 114 -1.52 2.97 -18.60
N ASP A 115 -0.42 2.29 -18.27
CA ASP A 115 0.00 2.03 -16.90
C ASP A 115 0.83 3.20 -16.35
N TYR A 116 0.14 4.21 -15.84
CA TYR A 116 0.78 5.43 -15.34
C TYR A 116 1.58 5.20 -14.05
N SER A 117 1.22 4.21 -13.23
CA SER A 117 1.96 3.89 -12.01
C SER A 117 3.33 3.27 -12.31
N ALA A 118 3.37 2.31 -13.24
CA ALA A 118 4.61 1.74 -13.72
C ALA A 118 5.46 2.78 -14.48
N ALA A 119 4.83 3.69 -15.25
CA ALA A 119 5.51 4.77 -15.96
C ALA A 119 6.22 5.74 -15.00
N GLU A 120 5.66 6.02 -13.83
CA GLU A 120 6.31 6.87 -12.82
C GLU A 120 7.58 6.21 -12.27
N SER A 121 7.55 4.91 -12.00
CA SER A 121 8.71 4.13 -11.59
C SER A 121 9.80 4.10 -12.67
N ASP A 122 9.43 3.83 -13.92
CA ASP A 122 10.34 3.80 -15.07
C ASP A 122 11.00 5.17 -15.30
N LEU A 123 10.23 6.26 -15.13
CA LEU A 123 10.75 7.63 -15.24
C LEU A 123 11.77 7.94 -14.14
N ALA A 124 11.53 7.49 -12.90
CA ALA A 124 12.46 7.67 -11.79
C ALA A 124 13.78 6.91 -12.06
N GLN A 125 13.69 5.68 -12.56
CA GLN A 125 14.84 4.87 -12.94
C GLN A 125 15.66 5.53 -14.07
N LEU A 126 14.98 6.01 -15.12
CA LEU A 126 15.61 6.72 -16.23
C LEU A 126 16.33 7.99 -15.76
N LYS A 127 15.67 8.80 -14.93
CA LYS A 127 16.29 10.01 -14.35
C LYS A 127 17.56 9.65 -13.56
N ALA A 128 17.52 8.62 -12.73
CA ALA A 128 18.68 8.17 -11.97
C ALA A 128 19.83 7.74 -12.89
N ALA A 129 19.54 7.01 -13.97
CA ALA A 129 20.53 6.56 -14.93
C ALA A 129 21.18 7.73 -15.70
N VAL A 130 20.37 8.71 -16.15
CA VAL A 130 20.86 9.91 -16.85
C VAL A 130 21.74 10.75 -15.93
N LEU A 131 21.32 10.97 -14.69
CA LEU A 131 22.10 11.72 -13.71
C LEU A 131 23.44 11.04 -13.38
N LYS A 132 23.48 9.70 -13.32
CA LYS A 132 24.75 8.95 -13.16
C LYS A 132 25.73 9.24 -14.29
N ARG A 133 25.23 9.41 -15.51
CA ARG A 133 26.06 9.69 -16.69
C ARG A 133 26.65 11.10 -16.71
N ASP A 134 25.90 12.09 -16.22
CA ASP A 134 26.29 13.51 -16.33
C ASP A 134 27.38 13.95 -15.34
N HIS A 135 27.76 13.08 -14.39
CA HIS A 135 28.84 13.36 -13.48
C HIS A 135 30.18 13.31 -14.20
N SER A 136 30.80 14.46 -14.40
CA SER A 136 32.18 14.58 -14.88
C SER A 136 33.05 15.16 -13.77
N TYR A 137 34.06 14.40 -13.35
CA TYR A 137 35.01 14.79 -12.34
C TYR A 137 36.38 14.92 -12.93
N THR A 138 37.20 15.82 -12.36
CA THR A 138 38.56 16.09 -12.84
C THR A 138 39.57 15.08 -12.32
N SER A 139 39.28 14.42 -11.17
CA SER A 139 40.17 13.41 -10.61
C SER A 139 39.42 12.37 -9.77
N GLN A 140 40.02 11.20 -9.56
CA GLN A 140 39.53 10.15 -8.69
C GLN A 140 39.46 10.62 -7.23
N GLU A 141 40.43 11.41 -6.80
CA GLU A 141 40.49 11.97 -5.45
C GLU A 141 39.32 12.90 -5.17
N ASP A 142 38.93 13.71 -6.15
CA ASP A 142 37.77 14.61 -6.03
C ASP A 142 36.48 13.82 -5.88
N ILE A 143 36.27 12.75 -6.66
CA ILE A 143 35.11 11.86 -6.55
C ILE A 143 35.04 11.23 -5.15
N GLN A 144 36.20 10.70 -4.67
CA GLN A 144 36.27 10.06 -3.35
C GLN A 144 36.02 11.05 -2.21
N ALA A 145 36.52 12.28 -2.31
CA ALA A 145 36.27 13.33 -1.32
C ALA A 145 34.80 13.70 -1.26
N GLU A 146 34.13 13.81 -2.40
CA GLU A 146 32.71 14.12 -2.48
C GLU A 146 31.84 12.97 -1.95
N ILE A 147 32.18 11.72 -2.24
CA ILE A 147 31.52 10.54 -1.64
C ILE A 147 31.55 10.62 -0.12
N LYS A 148 32.68 10.89 0.50
CA LYS A 148 32.82 11.02 1.95
C LYS A 148 31.96 12.16 2.51
N SER A 149 31.91 13.29 1.80
CA SER A 149 31.10 14.44 2.19
C SER A 149 29.61 14.08 2.18
N VAL A 150 29.13 13.46 1.10
CA VAL A 150 27.73 13.04 0.98
C VAL A 150 27.35 11.96 2.00
N GLU A 151 28.24 10.99 2.26
CA GLU A 151 28.03 9.99 3.32
C GLU A 151 27.90 10.64 4.71
N SER A 152 28.74 11.65 5.00
CA SER A 152 28.66 12.42 6.24
C SER A 152 27.34 13.18 6.36
N ASP A 153 26.88 13.79 5.26
CA ASP A 153 25.60 14.51 5.22
C ASP A 153 24.43 13.55 5.44
N ILE A 154 24.44 12.37 4.81
CA ILE A 154 23.43 11.32 5.04
C ILE A 154 23.38 10.93 6.52
N GLN A 155 24.53 10.69 7.15
CA GLN A 155 24.58 10.35 8.58
C GLN A 155 24.02 11.48 9.46
N SER A 156 24.34 12.72 9.15
CA SER A 156 23.83 13.89 9.85
C SER A 156 22.31 14.02 9.73
N GLN A 157 21.76 13.77 8.55
CA GLN A 157 20.30 13.80 8.34
C GLN A 157 19.62 12.62 9.03
N LYS A 158 20.18 11.40 8.95
CA LYS A 158 19.66 10.22 9.64
C LYS A 158 19.61 10.39 11.16
N ALA A 159 20.61 11.08 11.74
CA ALA A 159 20.63 11.39 13.17
C ALA A 159 19.43 12.24 13.62
N LYS A 160 18.88 13.10 12.75
CA LYS A 160 17.69 13.90 13.03
C LYS A 160 16.43 13.04 13.14
N LEU A 161 16.43 11.84 12.57
CA LEU A 161 15.33 10.88 12.61
C LEU A 161 15.45 9.85 13.74
N SER A 162 16.33 10.06 14.71
CA SER A 162 16.65 9.11 15.78
C SER A 162 15.47 8.73 16.70
N GLY A 163 14.36 9.49 16.69
CA GLY A 163 13.13 9.18 17.40
C GLY A 163 12.07 8.42 16.60
N ALA A 164 12.37 8.05 15.37
CA ALA A 164 11.41 7.34 14.52
C ALA A 164 11.10 5.94 15.06
N LYS A 165 9.83 5.55 15.01
CA LYS A 165 9.33 4.25 15.46
C LYS A 165 8.76 3.47 14.31
N ALA A 166 9.17 2.22 14.16
CA ALA A 166 8.58 1.31 13.18
C ALA A 166 7.28 0.69 13.72
N VAL A 167 6.25 0.65 12.87
CA VAL A 167 5.05 -0.16 13.09
C VAL A 167 5.17 -1.38 12.20
N THR A 168 5.19 -2.55 12.81
CA THR A 168 5.40 -3.83 12.12
C THR A 168 4.15 -4.69 12.13
N ALA A 169 3.97 -5.50 11.08
CA ALA A 169 2.92 -6.51 11.02
C ALA A 169 3.19 -7.62 12.03
N LYS A 170 2.21 -7.96 12.88
CA LYS A 170 2.34 -9.08 13.83
C LYS A 170 2.25 -10.44 13.14
N ALA A 171 1.48 -10.52 12.08
CA ALA A 171 1.29 -11.72 11.26
C ALA A 171 1.25 -11.36 9.77
N SER A 172 1.40 -12.37 8.92
CA SER A 172 1.27 -12.17 7.47
C SER A 172 -0.17 -11.89 7.10
N GLY A 173 -0.41 -10.87 6.26
CA GLY A 173 -1.74 -10.46 5.84
C GLY A 173 -1.70 -9.52 4.65
N THR A 174 -2.85 -9.00 4.27
CA THR A 174 -2.98 -7.96 3.25
C THR A 174 -3.21 -6.62 3.95
N TYR A 175 -2.39 -5.64 3.60
CA TYR A 175 -2.48 -4.30 4.19
C TYR A 175 -3.60 -3.49 3.54
N SER A 176 -4.33 -2.74 4.38
CA SER A 176 -5.25 -1.68 3.94
C SER A 176 -5.05 -0.42 4.77
N ALA A 177 -4.97 0.73 4.13
CA ALA A 177 -4.88 2.03 4.79
C ALA A 177 -6.25 2.49 5.34
N VAL A 178 -7.34 1.88 4.88
CA VAL A 178 -8.71 2.29 5.20
C VAL A 178 -9.20 1.54 6.44
N CYS A 179 -9.43 2.29 7.52
CA CYS A 179 -10.09 1.81 8.73
C CYS A 179 -11.42 2.57 8.89
N ASP A 180 -12.48 1.84 9.17
CA ASP A 180 -13.82 2.41 9.39
C ASP A 180 -14.30 2.28 10.85
N GLY A 181 -13.48 1.65 11.69
CA GLY A 181 -13.74 1.43 13.10
C GLY A 181 -14.56 0.17 13.41
N TYR A 182 -14.94 -0.58 12.39
CA TYR A 182 -15.68 -1.84 12.58
C TYR A 182 -14.79 -3.08 12.64
N GLU A 183 -13.49 -2.95 12.40
CA GLU A 183 -12.53 -4.05 12.36
C GLU A 183 -12.49 -4.88 13.65
N SER A 184 -12.67 -4.22 14.79
CA SER A 184 -12.72 -4.87 16.11
C SER A 184 -14.13 -5.14 16.61
N VAL A 185 -15.15 -4.71 15.88
CA VAL A 185 -16.58 -4.84 16.24
C VAL A 185 -17.23 -5.99 15.47
N LEU A 186 -17.03 -6.03 14.15
CA LEU A 186 -17.60 -7.05 13.27
C LEU A 186 -16.58 -8.17 13.08
N THR A 187 -16.43 -9.01 14.10
CA THR A 187 -15.51 -10.15 14.13
C THR A 187 -16.22 -11.47 13.86
N GLU A 188 -15.48 -12.55 13.67
CA GLU A 188 -16.08 -13.90 13.56
C GLU A 188 -16.88 -14.27 14.79
N GLU A 189 -16.42 -13.91 15.99
CA GLU A 189 -17.16 -14.13 17.25
C GLU A 189 -18.49 -13.34 17.28
N PHE A 190 -18.52 -12.13 16.74
CA PHE A 190 -19.73 -11.36 16.58
C PHE A 190 -20.75 -12.07 15.68
N LEU A 191 -20.29 -12.76 14.64
CA LEU A 191 -21.15 -13.52 13.73
C LEU A 191 -21.74 -14.78 14.36
N GLU A 192 -21.03 -15.43 15.28
CA GLU A 192 -21.54 -16.63 15.98
C GLU A 192 -22.78 -16.34 16.81
N GLU A 193 -22.87 -15.13 17.35
CA GLU A 193 -24.00 -14.69 18.18
C GLU A 193 -24.90 -13.66 17.47
N LEU A 194 -24.86 -13.61 16.14
CA LEU A 194 -25.53 -12.57 15.36
C LEU A 194 -27.04 -12.62 15.51
N THR A 195 -27.62 -11.48 15.85
CA THR A 195 -29.05 -11.22 15.82
C THR A 195 -29.33 -9.90 15.09
N PRO A 196 -30.55 -9.69 14.53
CA PRO A 196 -30.87 -8.40 13.91
C PRO A 196 -30.59 -7.21 14.83
N SER A 197 -30.97 -7.31 16.12
CA SER A 197 -30.76 -6.24 17.10
C SER A 197 -29.28 -5.97 17.37
N LYS A 198 -28.43 -7.01 17.39
CA LYS A 198 -26.97 -6.84 17.54
C LYS A 198 -26.36 -6.15 16.32
N LEU A 199 -26.81 -6.51 15.13
CA LEU A 199 -26.33 -5.89 13.90
C LEU A 199 -26.75 -4.43 13.80
N ASP A 200 -28.00 -4.11 14.09
CA ASP A 200 -28.51 -2.72 14.13
C ASP A 200 -27.86 -1.89 15.23
N GLY A 201 -27.43 -2.53 16.31
CA GLY A 201 -26.73 -1.91 17.44
C GLY A 201 -25.23 -1.73 17.26
N ALA A 202 -24.64 -2.33 16.23
CA ALA A 202 -23.20 -2.20 15.98
C ALA A 202 -22.80 -0.73 15.73
N ARG A 203 -21.74 -0.29 16.39
CA ARG A 203 -21.19 1.06 16.24
C ARG A 203 -19.68 0.96 16.04
N ALA A 204 -19.17 1.84 15.19
CA ALA A 204 -17.74 1.96 14.98
C ALA A 204 -17.01 2.30 16.29
N ALA A 205 -15.80 1.79 16.46
CA ALA A 205 -14.91 2.20 17.54
C ALA A 205 -14.63 3.70 17.47
N GLU A 206 -14.56 4.38 18.62
CA GLU A 206 -14.29 5.83 18.68
C GLU A 206 -12.89 6.16 18.18
N GLU A 207 -11.90 5.31 18.53
CA GLU A 207 -10.52 5.47 18.10
C GLU A 207 -10.25 4.54 16.91
N GLN A 208 -9.94 5.15 15.77
CA GLN A 208 -9.57 4.42 14.55
C GLN A 208 -8.06 4.48 14.34
N SER A 209 -7.51 3.45 13.72
CA SER A 209 -6.09 3.44 13.35
C SER A 209 -5.82 4.47 12.25
N ASN A 210 -4.83 5.33 12.49
CA ASN A 210 -4.29 6.22 11.46
C ASN A 210 -3.15 5.57 10.64
N VAL A 211 -2.76 4.37 11.00
CA VAL A 211 -1.76 3.58 10.28
C VAL A 211 -2.42 2.73 9.19
N GLY A 212 -3.49 2.04 9.53
CA GLY A 212 -4.20 1.09 8.67
C GLY A 212 -4.52 -0.20 9.42
N LYS A 213 -4.82 -1.24 8.65
CA LYS A 213 -5.19 -2.57 9.16
C LYS A 213 -4.55 -3.68 8.36
N LEU A 214 -4.53 -4.88 8.94
CA LEU A 214 -4.19 -6.12 8.27
C LEU A 214 -5.45 -6.96 8.09
N ILE A 215 -5.61 -7.52 6.90
CA ILE A 215 -6.68 -8.43 6.54
C ILE A 215 -6.08 -9.83 6.45
N TYR A 216 -6.64 -10.77 7.17
CA TYR A 216 -6.17 -12.15 7.26
C TYR A 216 -7.07 -13.10 6.50
N GLY A 217 -6.47 -14.10 5.87
CA GLY A 217 -7.19 -15.12 5.12
C GLY A 217 -7.83 -14.61 3.82
N ASP A 218 -8.58 -15.50 3.18
CA ASP A 218 -9.24 -15.25 1.90
C ASP A 218 -10.78 -15.35 2.04
N THR A 219 -11.28 -15.62 3.24
CA THR A 219 -12.71 -15.74 3.54
C THR A 219 -13.29 -14.43 4.00
N TRP A 220 -14.51 -14.19 3.61
CA TRP A 220 -15.32 -13.08 4.04
C TRP A 220 -16.78 -13.52 4.17
N CYS A 221 -17.51 -12.86 5.04
CA CYS A 221 -18.92 -13.07 5.23
C CYS A 221 -19.70 -11.78 4.96
N TYR A 222 -20.88 -11.91 4.42
CA TYR A 222 -21.81 -10.81 4.27
C TYR A 222 -22.98 -10.99 5.22
N ALA A 223 -23.16 -10.05 6.15
CA ALA A 223 -24.24 -10.05 7.12
C ALA A 223 -25.30 -9.01 6.72
N VAL A 224 -26.54 -9.45 6.62
CA VAL A 224 -27.67 -8.62 6.23
C VAL A 224 -28.91 -9.00 7.03
N VAL A 225 -29.75 -8.02 7.34
CA VAL A 225 -31.08 -8.24 7.93
C VAL A 225 -32.12 -8.28 6.81
N LEU A 226 -32.86 -9.37 6.75
CA LEU A 226 -33.87 -9.60 5.72
C LEU A 226 -35.25 -9.87 6.34
N PRO A 227 -36.35 -9.54 5.62
CA PRO A 227 -37.66 -10.07 5.92
C PRO A 227 -37.64 -11.61 5.93
N GLU A 228 -38.45 -12.21 6.79
CA GLU A 228 -38.49 -13.66 7.02
C GLU A 228 -38.71 -14.47 5.72
N GLU A 229 -39.60 -14.00 4.85
CA GLU A 229 -39.86 -14.65 3.56
C GLU A 229 -38.62 -14.69 2.65
N GLN A 230 -37.92 -13.58 2.52
CA GLN A 230 -36.70 -13.50 1.70
C GLN A 230 -35.57 -14.34 2.31
N ALA A 231 -35.45 -14.35 3.64
CA ALA A 231 -34.46 -15.19 4.32
C ALA A 231 -34.76 -16.68 4.12
N ALA A 232 -36.05 -17.09 4.15
CA ALA A 232 -36.47 -18.46 3.90
C ALA A 232 -36.18 -18.88 2.44
N GLU A 233 -36.44 -18.01 1.49
CA GLU A 233 -36.14 -18.25 0.07
C GLU A 233 -34.65 -18.44 -0.18
N LEU A 234 -33.82 -17.54 0.34
CA LEU A 234 -32.36 -17.63 0.20
C LEU A 234 -31.77 -18.92 0.82
N LYS A 235 -32.34 -19.40 1.93
CA LYS A 235 -31.90 -20.65 2.56
C LYS A 235 -32.14 -21.89 1.67
N THR A 236 -33.05 -21.82 0.72
CA THR A 236 -33.34 -22.94 -0.19
C THR A 236 -32.40 -22.93 -1.41
N MET A 237 -31.70 -21.83 -1.64
CA MET A 237 -30.79 -21.68 -2.78
C MET A 237 -29.42 -22.30 -2.46
N GLY A 238 -28.89 -23.09 -3.39
CA GLY A 238 -27.57 -23.71 -3.25
C GLY A 238 -26.39 -22.72 -3.43
N SER A 239 -26.63 -21.65 -4.19
CA SER A 239 -25.67 -20.56 -4.43
C SER A 239 -26.39 -19.29 -4.83
N ILE A 240 -25.80 -18.16 -4.54
CA ILE A 240 -26.27 -16.83 -4.94
C ILE A 240 -25.12 -16.05 -5.59
N ASN A 241 -25.48 -15.22 -6.58
CA ASN A 241 -24.50 -14.29 -7.16
C ASN A 241 -24.60 -12.96 -6.43
N VAL A 242 -23.47 -12.45 -5.94
CA VAL A 242 -23.39 -11.17 -5.23
C VAL A 242 -22.63 -10.18 -6.08
N ARG A 243 -23.21 -9.00 -6.33
CA ARG A 243 -22.56 -7.88 -7.00
C ARG A 243 -22.38 -6.73 -6.02
N LEU A 244 -21.16 -6.29 -5.83
CA LEU A 244 -20.85 -5.14 -4.98
C LEU A 244 -21.12 -3.84 -5.76
N ALA A 245 -22.02 -2.99 -5.24
CA ALA A 245 -22.50 -1.80 -5.96
C ALA A 245 -21.52 -0.61 -5.96
N LYS A 246 -20.49 -0.62 -5.11
CA LYS A 246 -19.46 0.43 -5.09
C LYS A 246 -18.09 -0.17 -5.41
N GLY A 247 -17.55 0.20 -6.57
CA GLY A 247 -16.13 0.08 -6.88
C GLY A 247 -15.65 -1.17 -7.60
N PHE A 248 -16.48 -2.20 -7.79
CA PHE A 248 -16.07 -3.42 -8.49
C PHE A 248 -17.18 -3.96 -9.39
N ASP A 249 -16.92 -4.04 -10.69
CA ASP A 249 -17.78 -4.73 -11.66
C ASP A 249 -17.55 -6.26 -11.67
N GLN A 250 -17.17 -6.84 -10.52
CA GLN A 250 -16.93 -8.28 -10.44
C GLN A 250 -18.11 -8.96 -9.75
N THR A 251 -18.65 -9.98 -10.45
CA THR A 251 -19.61 -10.90 -9.86
C THR A 251 -18.86 -12.00 -9.11
N ILE A 252 -19.15 -12.16 -7.84
CA ILE A 252 -18.58 -13.21 -6.97
C ILE A 252 -19.64 -14.31 -6.82
N ARG A 253 -19.23 -15.56 -7.02
CA ARG A 253 -20.05 -16.76 -6.79
C ARG A 253 -19.74 -17.38 -5.46
#